data_04e3401d95f75dea885eb3f35c9e3bc5
#
_entry.id   04e3401d95f75dea885eb3f35c9e3bc5
#
_cell.length_a   1.000
_cell.length_b   1.000
_cell.length_c   1.000
_cell.angle_alpha   90.00
_cell.angle_beta   90.00
_cell.angle_gamma   90.00
#
_symmetry.space_group_name_H-M   'P 1'
#
loop_
_entity.id
_entity.type
_entity.pdbx_description
1 polymer ?
#
loop_
_entity_poly.entity_id
_entity_poly.type
_entity_poly.pdbx_seq_one_letter_code
_entity_poly.pdbx_strand_id
1 'polypeptide(L)'
;PLVFFPDTVLQGIVLSVAAVWAWNQALLTRYIWSPFDISLGIVTGHVLFFFALLITHRQPGDVFRLFLSFRDIFRFVARAPLLCVRLLGLCLVEELVYRVAGQSILIQLLPASWLAVILTAVFFSVMHGHFFRSGWVSAIEFFLFSLVIGALYAFTWSISIVVFVHFIRNLESTYLDYVSLVQDGIAPEDAVKTIENSQNNLVLEAS
;
A
#
# COMPACT_ATOMS: atom_id res chain seq x y z
N PRO A 1 -29.04 -1.97 16.27
CA PRO A 1 -28.35 -3.20 16.64
C PRO A 1 -26.89 -3.04 16.32
N LEU A 2 -26.04 -3.14 17.35
CA LEU A 2 -24.58 -3.23 17.18
C LEU A 2 -24.34 -4.51 16.40
N VAL A 3 -24.12 -4.42 15.11
CA VAL A 3 -23.58 -5.52 14.31
C VAL A 3 -22.14 -5.64 14.76
N PHE A 4 -21.89 -6.64 15.59
CA PHE A 4 -20.54 -6.98 16.03
C PHE A 4 -19.86 -7.60 14.81
N PHE A 5 -18.89 -6.90 14.25
CA PHE A 5 -18.16 -7.35 13.06
C PHE A 5 -17.05 -8.31 13.50
N PRO A 6 -17.20 -9.62 13.30
CA PRO A 6 -16.16 -10.59 13.65
C PRO A 6 -14.84 -10.26 12.96
N ASP A 7 -14.89 -9.66 11.78
CA ASP A 7 -13.71 -9.27 11.00
C ASP A 7 -12.88 -8.17 11.67
N THR A 8 -13.51 -7.14 12.24
CA THR A 8 -12.82 -6.07 12.97
C THR A 8 -12.12 -6.61 14.22
N VAL A 9 -12.79 -7.51 14.95
CA VAL A 9 -12.19 -8.17 16.12
C VAL A 9 -11.02 -9.06 15.69
N LEU A 10 -11.19 -9.85 14.64
CA LEU A 10 -10.14 -10.71 14.11
C LEU A 10 -8.94 -9.89 13.64
N GLN A 11 -9.17 -8.81 12.90
CA GLN A 11 -8.13 -7.88 12.48
C GLN A 11 -7.42 -7.26 13.68
N GLY A 12 -8.15 -6.82 14.69
CA GLY A 12 -7.59 -6.28 15.93
C GLY A 12 -6.72 -7.29 16.67
N ILE A 13 -7.15 -8.55 16.75
CA ILE A 13 -6.38 -9.64 17.35
C ILE A 13 -5.10 -9.90 16.54
N VAL A 14 -5.22 -10.06 15.22
CA VAL A 14 -4.07 -10.30 14.33
C VAL A 14 -3.05 -9.16 14.43
N LEU A 15 -3.50 -7.91 14.41
CA LEU A 15 -2.66 -6.73 14.59
C LEU A 15 -1.95 -6.72 15.94
N SER A 16 -2.69 -7.03 17.02
CA SER A 16 -2.11 -7.06 18.37
C SER A 16 -1.06 -8.15 18.49
N VAL A 17 -1.34 -9.35 17.98
CA VAL A 17 -0.40 -10.46 17.96
C VAL A 17 0.83 -10.13 17.12
N ALA A 18 0.63 -9.56 15.93
CA ALA A 18 1.71 -9.12 15.05
C ALA A 18 2.60 -8.07 15.70
N ALA A 19 2.00 -7.06 16.36
CA ALA A 19 2.73 -6.00 17.05
C ALA A 19 3.55 -6.54 18.24
N VAL A 20 2.94 -7.39 19.07
CA VAL A 20 3.63 -8.04 20.22
C VAL A 20 4.76 -8.93 19.73
N TRP A 21 4.50 -9.72 18.68
CA TRP A 21 5.53 -10.58 18.11
C TRP A 21 6.69 -9.77 17.53
N ALA A 22 6.40 -8.74 16.74
CA ALA A 22 7.40 -7.85 16.16
C ALA A 22 8.23 -7.13 17.23
N TRP A 23 7.60 -6.70 18.31
CA TRP A 23 8.26 -6.11 19.47
C TRP A 23 9.22 -7.10 20.12
N ASN A 24 8.78 -8.32 20.41
CA ASN A 24 9.60 -9.38 21.02
C ASN A 24 10.80 -9.78 20.16
N GLN A 25 10.68 -9.67 18.83
CA GLN A 25 11.79 -9.92 17.89
C GLN A 25 12.70 -8.69 17.70
N ALA A 26 12.45 -7.59 18.41
CA ALA A 26 13.13 -6.31 18.22
C ALA A 26 13.09 -5.79 16.75
N LEU A 27 12.18 -6.26 15.94
CA LEU A 27 12.07 -5.87 14.53
C LEU A 27 11.61 -4.42 14.38
N LEU A 28 10.80 -3.93 15.35
CA LEU A 28 10.34 -2.55 15.36
C LEU A 28 11.43 -1.57 15.78
N THR A 29 12.48 -2.04 16.48
CA THR A 29 13.56 -1.16 16.97
C THR A 29 14.78 -1.13 16.06
N ARG A 30 14.90 -2.09 15.15
CA ARG A 30 16.13 -2.31 14.37
C ARG A 30 16.34 -1.30 13.26
N TYR A 31 15.27 -0.74 12.67
CA TYR A 31 15.35 0.14 11.48
C TYR A 31 14.23 1.19 11.43
N ILE A 32 13.84 1.72 12.59
CA ILE A 32 12.74 2.69 12.64
C ILE A 32 13.26 4.06 12.18
N TRP A 33 12.66 4.55 11.07
CA TRP A 33 12.69 5.94 10.65
C TRP A 33 14.06 6.53 10.30
N SER A 34 14.92 5.75 9.64
CA SER A 34 16.09 6.30 8.98
C SER A 34 15.65 7.24 7.84
N PRO A 35 16.11 8.51 7.79
CA PRO A 35 15.82 9.40 6.66
C PRO A 35 16.23 8.82 5.30
N PHE A 36 17.30 8.03 5.28
CA PHE A 36 17.75 7.32 4.08
C PHE A 36 16.73 6.27 3.64
N ASP A 37 16.22 5.44 4.56
CA ASP A 37 15.25 4.40 4.27
C ASP A 37 13.92 5.02 3.78
N ILE A 38 13.48 6.11 4.41
CA ILE A 38 12.30 6.86 3.98
C ILE A 38 12.49 7.36 2.54
N SER A 39 13.62 8.00 2.26
CA SER A 39 13.91 8.53 0.92
C SER A 39 13.99 7.41 -0.12
N LEU A 40 14.63 6.29 0.22
CA LEU A 40 14.71 5.12 -0.65
C LEU A 40 13.32 4.54 -0.90
N GLY A 41 12.47 4.47 0.12
CA GLY A 41 11.08 4.02 -0.01
C GLY A 41 10.27 4.91 -0.94
N ILE A 42 10.38 6.23 -0.79
CA ILE A 42 9.70 7.22 -1.65
C ILE A 42 10.13 7.06 -3.11
N VAL A 43 11.44 7.03 -3.37
CA VAL A 43 11.96 6.90 -4.74
C VAL A 43 11.55 5.57 -5.36
N THR A 44 11.69 4.47 -4.61
CA THR A 44 11.30 3.14 -5.10
C THR A 44 9.79 3.05 -5.37
N GLY A 45 8.96 3.61 -4.47
CA GLY A 45 7.50 3.66 -4.66
C GLY A 45 7.11 4.39 -5.93
N HIS A 46 7.73 5.55 -6.18
CA HIS A 46 7.51 6.34 -7.40
C HIS A 46 7.97 5.59 -8.68
N VAL A 47 9.10 4.90 -8.61
CA VAL A 47 9.57 4.06 -9.74
C VAL A 47 8.60 2.89 -9.99
N LEU A 48 8.09 2.24 -8.95
CA LEU A 48 7.09 1.18 -9.10
C LEU A 48 5.77 1.70 -9.67
N PHE A 49 5.36 2.91 -9.30
CA PHE A 49 4.22 3.57 -9.92
C PHE A 49 4.41 3.78 -11.43
N PHE A 50 5.61 4.18 -11.87
CA PHE A 50 5.92 4.25 -13.30
C PHE A 50 5.70 2.91 -14.02
N PHE A 51 6.17 1.80 -13.43
CA PHE A 51 5.93 0.48 -14.01
C PHE A 51 4.44 0.09 -13.99
N ALA A 52 3.72 0.43 -12.94
CA ALA A 52 2.27 0.23 -12.87
C ALA A 52 1.55 0.99 -13.99
N LEU A 53 1.92 2.25 -14.25
CA LEU A 53 1.40 3.04 -15.37
C LEU A 53 1.71 2.40 -16.72
N LEU A 54 2.91 1.87 -16.93
CA LEU A 54 3.27 1.17 -18.18
C LEU A 54 2.42 -0.08 -18.43
N ILE A 55 2.04 -0.79 -17.36
CA ILE A 55 1.20 -1.99 -17.45
C ILE A 55 -0.26 -1.62 -17.71
N THR A 56 -0.76 -0.57 -17.07
CA THR A 56 -2.18 -0.20 -17.08
C THR A 56 -2.55 0.81 -18.17
N HIS A 57 -1.64 1.69 -18.57
CA HIS A 57 -1.87 2.73 -19.58
C HIS A 57 -1.21 2.34 -20.91
N ARG A 58 -1.98 2.45 -21.99
CA ARG A 58 -1.52 2.04 -23.33
C ARG A 58 -0.73 3.11 -24.09
N GLN A 59 -0.77 4.37 -23.63
CA GLN A 59 -0.12 5.49 -24.31
C GLN A 59 1.11 5.98 -23.55
N PRO A 60 2.35 5.77 -24.07
CA PRO A 60 3.58 6.16 -23.39
C PRO A 60 3.67 7.64 -23.03
N GLY A 61 3.12 8.52 -23.86
CA GLY A 61 3.10 9.96 -23.59
C GLY A 61 2.35 10.36 -22.33
N ASP A 62 1.22 9.69 -22.05
CA ASP A 62 0.44 9.92 -20.84
C ASP A 62 1.16 9.37 -19.61
N VAL A 63 1.82 8.22 -19.74
CA VAL A 63 2.63 7.63 -18.67
C VAL A 63 3.71 8.59 -18.20
N PHE A 64 4.50 9.15 -19.12
CA PHE A 64 5.54 10.12 -18.78
C PHE A 64 4.99 11.41 -18.18
N ARG A 65 3.87 11.91 -18.69
CA ARG A 65 3.21 13.10 -18.15
C ARG A 65 2.75 12.89 -16.72
N LEU A 66 2.09 11.74 -16.43
CA LEU A 66 1.62 11.39 -15.10
C LEU A 66 2.79 11.14 -14.14
N PHE A 67 3.79 10.41 -14.57
CA PHE A 67 5.00 10.15 -13.79
C PHE A 67 5.74 11.44 -13.39
N LEU A 68 5.81 12.43 -14.27
CA LEU A 68 6.50 13.70 -14.00
C LEU A 68 5.59 14.77 -13.36
N SER A 69 4.38 14.43 -12.97
CA SER A 69 3.41 15.39 -12.42
C SER A 69 3.63 15.74 -10.93
N PHE A 70 4.88 15.78 -10.45
CA PHE A 70 5.24 16.06 -9.05
C PHE A 70 4.54 17.29 -8.47
N ARG A 71 4.51 18.39 -9.21
CA ARG A 71 3.89 19.64 -8.75
C ARG A 71 2.40 19.44 -8.45
N ASP A 72 1.70 18.65 -9.25
CA ASP A 72 0.26 18.44 -9.09
C ASP A 72 -0.03 17.41 -8.03
N ILE A 73 0.83 16.39 -7.86
CA ILE A 73 0.80 15.48 -6.72
C ILE A 73 1.00 16.26 -5.41
N PHE A 74 1.99 17.17 -5.33
CA PHE A 74 2.18 18.00 -4.15
C PHE A 74 0.98 18.92 -3.85
N ARG A 75 0.33 19.46 -4.87
CA ARG A 75 -0.90 20.24 -4.71
C ARG A 75 -2.06 19.39 -4.20
N PHE A 76 -2.18 18.17 -4.69
CA PHE A 76 -3.15 17.20 -4.20
C PHE A 76 -2.91 16.87 -2.72
N VAL A 77 -1.69 16.54 -2.33
CA VAL A 77 -1.31 16.30 -0.93
C VAL A 77 -1.66 17.49 -0.04
N ALA A 78 -1.37 18.72 -0.50
CA ALA A 78 -1.69 19.94 0.25
C ALA A 78 -3.22 20.17 0.41
N ARG A 79 -4.04 19.68 -0.54
CA ARG A 79 -5.51 19.76 -0.47
C ARG A 79 -6.14 18.65 0.37
N ALA A 80 -5.49 17.50 0.45
CA ALA A 80 -6.01 16.31 1.11
C ALA A 80 -5.07 15.75 2.20
N PRO A 81 -4.61 16.56 3.17
CA PRO A 81 -3.62 16.12 4.15
C PRO A 81 -4.14 15.00 5.05
N LEU A 82 -5.41 15.04 5.41
CA LEU A 82 -6.02 14.00 6.25
C LEU A 82 -6.10 12.66 5.52
N LEU A 83 -6.43 12.67 4.23
CA LEU A 83 -6.41 11.48 3.37
C LEU A 83 -5.00 10.89 3.33
N CYS A 84 -3.97 11.71 3.15
CA CYS A 84 -2.58 11.25 3.14
C CYS A 84 -2.16 10.59 4.47
N VAL A 85 -2.55 11.17 5.60
CA VAL A 85 -2.28 10.59 6.94
C VAL A 85 -3.00 9.24 7.10
N ARG A 86 -4.24 9.13 6.64
CA ARG A 86 -5.00 7.86 6.68
C ARG A 86 -4.35 6.79 5.79
N LEU A 87 -3.96 7.14 4.57
CA LEU A 87 -3.26 6.22 3.67
C LEU A 87 -1.94 5.73 4.28
N LEU A 88 -1.15 6.63 4.87
CA LEU A 88 0.09 6.24 5.54
C LEU A 88 -0.18 5.31 6.73
N GLY A 89 -1.19 5.59 7.53
CA GLY A 89 -1.61 4.74 8.64
C GLY A 89 -2.03 3.36 8.18
N LEU A 90 -2.82 3.27 7.11
CA LEU A 90 -3.25 2.00 6.52
C LEU A 90 -2.04 1.19 6.04
N CYS A 91 -1.14 1.80 5.26
CA CYS A 91 0.07 1.12 4.78
C CYS A 91 0.95 0.63 5.94
N LEU A 92 1.10 1.44 6.99
CA LEU A 92 1.85 1.02 8.18
C LEU A 92 1.26 -0.23 8.81
N VAL A 93 -0.05 -0.26 9.01
CA VAL A 93 -0.77 -1.41 9.59
C VAL A 93 -0.62 -2.64 8.71
N GLU A 94 -0.81 -2.52 7.41
CA GLU A 94 -0.70 -3.62 6.47
C GLU A 94 0.73 -4.17 6.42
N GLU A 95 1.75 -3.33 6.35
CA GLU A 95 3.14 -3.81 6.31
C GLU A 95 3.57 -4.43 7.65
N LEU A 96 3.05 -3.98 8.79
CA LEU A 96 3.24 -4.64 10.08
C LEU A 96 2.68 -6.05 10.09
N VAL A 97 1.48 -6.24 9.57
CA VAL A 97 0.82 -7.55 9.53
C VAL A 97 1.47 -8.48 8.51
N TYR A 98 1.58 -8.03 7.27
CA TYR A 98 1.99 -8.90 6.18
C TYR A 98 3.50 -9.11 6.11
N ARG A 99 4.32 -8.08 6.34
CA ARG A 99 5.78 -8.17 6.21
C ARG A 99 6.44 -8.48 7.54
N VAL A 100 6.22 -7.61 8.55
CA VAL A 100 6.91 -7.75 9.82
C VAL A 100 6.47 -9.01 10.56
N ALA A 101 5.19 -9.31 10.62
CA ALA A 101 4.71 -10.55 11.26
C ALA A 101 4.68 -11.71 10.27
N GLY A 102 3.78 -11.70 9.30
CA GLY A 102 3.49 -12.83 8.43
C GLY A 102 4.71 -13.35 7.67
N GLN A 103 5.36 -12.47 6.90
CA GLN A 103 6.52 -12.87 6.10
C GLN A 103 7.70 -13.28 6.97
N SER A 104 7.96 -12.61 8.08
CA SER A 104 9.07 -12.97 8.97
C SER A 104 8.87 -14.34 9.65
N ILE A 105 7.63 -14.66 10.03
CA ILE A 105 7.30 -16.02 10.53
C ILE A 105 7.56 -17.06 9.43
N LEU A 106 7.08 -16.81 8.22
CA LEU A 106 7.30 -17.72 7.09
C LEU A 106 8.78 -17.88 6.74
N ILE A 107 9.58 -16.82 6.83
CA ILE A 107 11.05 -16.90 6.60
C ILE A 107 11.69 -17.86 7.63
N GLN A 108 11.20 -17.88 8.87
CA GLN A 108 11.74 -18.78 9.90
C GLN A 108 11.26 -20.23 9.74
N LEU A 109 10.07 -20.45 9.20
CA LEU A 109 9.47 -21.78 9.08
C LEU A 109 9.82 -22.49 7.77
N LEU A 110 10.11 -21.74 6.71
CA LEU A 110 10.32 -22.29 5.38
C LEU A 110 11.80 -22.50 5.06
N PRO A 111 12.15 -23.48 4.20
CA PRO A 111 13.54 -23.79 3.87
C PRO A 111 14.23 -22.68 3.04
N ALA A 112 13.46 -21.76 2.46
CA ALA A 112 13.99 -20.68 1.65
C ALA A 112 13.15 -19.39 1.77
N SER A 113 13.80 -18.26 1.96
CA SER A 113 13.12 -16.96 2.15
C SER A 113 12.27 -16.52 0.95
N TRP A 114 12.64 -16.90 -0.27
CA TRP A 114 11.86 -16.59 -1.46
C TRP A 114 10.46 -17.24 -1.46
N LEU A 115 10.31 -18.42 -0.83
CA LEU A 115 9.00 -19.04 -0.65
C LEU A 115 8.11 -18.20 0.26
N ALA A 116 8.67 -17.66 1.34
CA ALA A 116 7.95 -16.75 2.23
C ALA A 116 7.47 -15.49 1.49
N VAL A 117 8.34 -14.92 0.64
CA VAL A 117 7.99 -13.75 -0.20
C VAL A 117 6.82 -14.08 -1.12
N ILE A 118 6.88 -15.19 -1.86
CA ILE A 118 5.82 -15.58 -2.79
C ILE A 118 4.50 -15.85 -2.04
N LEU A 119 4.54 -16.65 -0.97
CA LEU A 119 3.33 -16.98 -0.21
C LEU A 119 2.67 -15.73 0.39
N THR A 120 3.49 -14.82 0.95
CA THR A 120 2.96 -13.56 1.48
C THR A 120 2.38 -12.69 0.37
N ALA A 121 3.01 -12.64 -0.80
CA ALA A 121 2.50 -11.87 -1.93
C ALA A 121 1.18 -12.43 -2.47
N VAL A 122 1.05 -13.75 -2.58
CA VAL A 122 -0.21 -14.42 -2.95
C VAL A 122 -1.30 -14.09 -1.93
N PHE A 123 -1.01 -14.28 -0.64
CA PHE A 123 -1.97 -14.04 0.43
C PHE A 123 -2.43 -12.57 0.46
N PHE A 124 -1.49 -11.64 0.38
CA PHE A 124 -1.78 -10.20 0.31
C PHE A 124 -2.68 -9.85 -0.88
N SER A 125 -2.38 -10.39 -2.06
CA SER A 125 -3.15 -10.13 -3.29
C SER A 125 -4.56 -10.73 -3.25
N VAL A 126 -4.72 -11.92 -2.66
CA VAL A 126 -6.02 -12.57 -2.49
C VAL A 126 -6.89 -11.78 -1.51
N MET A 127 -6.31 -11.36 -0.37
CA MET A 127 -7.05 -10.61 0.66
C MET A 127 -7.53 -9.24 0.16
N HIS A 128 -6.82 -8.60 -0.78
CA HIS A 128 -7.25 -7.34 -1.40
C HIS A 128 -8.30 -7.52 -2.51
N GLY A 129 -8.65 -8.75 -2.86
CA GLY A 129 -9.73 -9.04 -3.80
C GLY A 129 -9.46 -8.61 -5.26
N HIS A 130 -8.27 -8.14 -5.60
CA HIS A 130 -7.93 -7.69 -6.94
C HIS A 130 -8.06 -8.80 -7.99
N PHE A 131 -7.80 -10.05 -7.63
CA PHE A 131 -8.01 -11.20 -8.51
C PHE A 131 -9.47 -11.36 -8.97
N PHE A 132 -10.41 -10.89 -8.15
CA PHE A 132 -11.83 -11.13 -8.39
C PHE A 132 -12.59 -9.91 -8.95
N ARG A 133 -12.07 -8.69 -8.72
CA ARG A 133 -12.82 -7.44 -8.99
C ARG A 133 -12.20 -6.54 -10.06
N SER A 134 -10.89 -6.57 -10.26
CA SER A 134 -10.18 -5.54 -11.04
C SER A 134 -9.65 -6.01 -12.39
N GLY A 135 -9.91 -7.25 -12.79
CA GLY A 135 -9.40 -7.86 -14.02
C GLY A 135 -7.93 -8.30 -13.94
N TRP A 136 -7.52 -9.13 -14.89
CA TRP A 136 -6.21 -9.82 -14.84
C TRP A 136 -5.00 -8.89 -14.86
N VAL A 137 -5.07 -7.78 -15.58
CA VAL A 137 -3.94 -6.84 -15.68
C VAL A 137 -3.65 -6.21 -14.33
N SER A 138 -4.68 -5.69 -13.65
CA SER A 138 -4.54 -5.11 -12.33
C SER A 138 -4.16 -6.15 -11.27
N ALA A 139 -4.68 -7.38 -11.39
CA ALA A 139 -4.32 -8.46 -10.49
C ALA A 139 -2.83 -8.84 -10.60
N ILE A 140 -2.30 -8.93 -11.82
CA ILE A 140 -0.89 -9.21 -12.07
C ILE A 140 -0.02 -8.05 -11.59
N GLU A 141 -0.38 -6.80 -11.90
CA GLU A 141 0.35 -5.61 -11.44
C GLU A 141 0.44 -5.60 -9.90
N PHE A 142 -0.68 -5.79 -9.22
CA PHE A 142 -0.73 -5.78 -7.76
C PHE A 142 0.08 -6.94 -7.13
N PHE A 143 0.04 -8.12 -7.75
CA PHE A 143 0.84 -9.26 -7.31
C PHE A 143 2.34 -8.99 -7.48
N LEU A 144 2.76 -8.44 -8.62
CA LEU A 144 4.16 -8.06 -8.87
C LEU A 144 4.62 -6.99 -7.88
N PHE A 145 3.78 -6.00 -7.62
CA PHE A 145 4.02 -5.00 -6.58
C PHE A 145 4.25 -5.65 -5.20
N SER A 146 3.37 -6.57 -4.81
CA SER A 146 3.48 -7.29 -3.54
C SER A 146 4.76 -8.15 -3.46
N LEU A 147 5.17 -8.78 -4.56
CA LEU A 147 6.44 -9.51 -4.64
C LEU A 147 7.64 -8.59 -4.43
N VAL A 148 7.65 -7.42 -5.08
CA VAL A 148 8.75 -6.47 -4.96
C VAL A 148 8.87 -5.94 -3.54
N ILE A 149 7.76 -5.53 -2.91
CA ILE A 149 7.78 -5.09 -1.50
C ILE A 149 8.25 -6.24 -0.59
N GLY A 150 7.75 -7.45 -0.79
CA GLY A 150 8.17 -8.60 -0.01
C GLY A 150 9.65 -8.92 -0.15
N ALA A 151 10.20 -8.81 -1.36
CA ALA A 151 11.63 -8.95 -1.60
C ALA A 151 12.44 -7.84 -0.93
N LEU A 152 12.02 -6.58 -1.07
CA LEU A 152 12.66 -5.45 -0.40
C LEU A 152 12.72 -5.66 1.11
N TYR A 153 11.62 -6.10 1.73
CA TYR A 153 11.60 -6.41 3.16
C TYR A 153 12.57 -7.54 3.51
N ALA A 154 12.57 -8.64 2.75
CA ALA A 154 13.47 -9.77 3.00
C ALA A 154 14.95 -9.41 2.89
N PHE A 155 15.31 -8.46 2.01
CA PHE A 155 16.70 -8.00 1.85
C PHE A 155 17.12 -6.96 2.86
N THR A 156 16.22 -6.03 3.21
CA THR A 156 16.57 -4.85 4.01
C THR A 156 16.15 -4.96 5.47
N TRP A 157 15.14 -5.76 5.76
CA TRP A 157 14.45 -5.83 7.05
C TRP A 157 13.93 -4.47 7.53
N SER A 158 13.82 -3.49 6.63
CA SER A 158 13.39 -2.13 6.95
C SER A 158 11.90 -1.96 6.71
N ILE A 159 11.17 -1.75 7.81
CA ILE A 159 9.75 -1.39 7.74
C ILE A 159 9.55 -0.02 7.08
N SER A 160 10.46 0.93 7.32
CA SER A 160 10.35 2.27 6.74
C SER A 160 10.35 2.23 5.22
N ILE A 161 11.25 1.45 4.61
CA ILE A 161 11.31 1.31 3.14
C ILE A 161 9.96 0.81 2.63
N VAL A 162 9.46 -0.32 3.14
CA VAL A 162 8.26 -0.96 2.58
C VAL A 162 7.00 -0.13 2.83
N VAL A 163 6.87 0.52 3.99
CA VAL A 163 5.75 1.42 4.27
C VAL A 163 5.74 2.61 3.31
N PHE A 164 6.89 3.24 3.06
CA PHE A 164 6.94 4.38 2.14
C PHE A 164 6.81 3.97 0.68
N VAL A 165 7.32 2.82 0.26
CA VAL A 165 7.04 2.25 -1.07
C VAL A 165 5.52 2.08 -1.26
N HIS A 166 4.86 1.45 -0.30
CA HIS A 166 3.43 1.18 -0.33
C HIS A 166 2.61 2.48 -0.28
N PHE A 167 2.97 3.38 0.62
CA PHE A 167 2.31 4.68 0.76
C PHE A 167 2.38 5.50 -0.53
N ILE A 168 3.55 5.64 -1.15
CA ILE A 168 3.71 6.41 -2.40
C ILE A 168 2.89 5.80 -3.52
N ARG A 169 2.93 4.48 -3.69
CA ARG A 169 2.12 3.80 -4.69
C ARG A 169 0.62 4.05 -4.49
N ASN A 170 0.11 3.96 -3.25
CA ASN A 170 -1.29 4.21 -2.94
C ASN A 170 -1.65 5.70 -3.09
N LEU A 171 -0.78 6.61 -2.67
CA LEU A 171 -0.97 8.04 -2.84
C LEU A 171 -1.09 8.42 -4.32
N GLU A 172 -0.19 7.92 -5.16
CA GLU A 172 -0.17 8.22 -6.59
C GLU A 172 -1.36 7.56 -7.33
N SER A 173 -1.76 6.36 -6.93
CA SER A 173 -2.98 5.73 -7.43
C SER A 173 -4.22 6.56 -7.07
N THR A 174 -4.32 7.02 -5.83
CA THR A 174 -5.42 7.90 -5.38
C THR A 174 -5.40 9.27 -6.09
N TYR A 175 -4.20 9.78 -6.42
CA TYR A 175 -4.06 10.97 -7.24
C TYR A 175 -4.61 10.76 -8.65
N LEU A 176 -4.46 9.58 -9.27
CA LEU A 176 -5.08 9.28 -10.57
C LEU A 176 -6.60 9.33 -10.50
N ASP A 177 -7.19 8.77 -9.45
CA ASP A 177 -8.64 8.84 -9.22
C ASP A 177 -9.09 10.31 -9.09
N TYR A 178 -8.35 11.11 -8.34
CA TYR A 178 -8.60 12.55 -8.23
C TYR A 178 -8.53 13.26 -9.59
N VAL A 179 -7.52 12.98 -10.39
CA VAL A 179 -7.36 13.57 -11.74
C VAL A 179 -8.54 13.20 -12.63
N SER A 180 -8.98 11.94 -12.59
CA SER A 180 -10.14 11.47 -13.35
C SER A 180 -11.40 12.25 -12.98
N LEU A 181 -11.70 12.39 -11.69
CA LEU A 181 -12.87 13.13 -11.21
C LEU A 181 -12.84 14.62 -11.63
N VAL A 182 -11.67 15.24 -11.57
CA VAL A 182 -11.52 16.65 -12.00
C VAL A 182 -11.66 16.78 -13.51
N GLN A 183 -11.19 15.82 -14.30
CA GLN A 183 -11.38 15.79 -15.76
C GLN A 183 -12.85 15.58 -16.14
N ASP A 184 -13.62 14.85 -15.32
CA ASP A 184 -15.06 14.68 -15.47
C ASP A 184 -15.87 15.92 -15.03
N GLY A 185 -15.20 17.03 -14.67
CA GLY A 185 -15.80 18.32 -14.33
C GLY A 185 -16.16 18.51 -12.87
N ILE A 186 -15.75 17.61 -11.99
CA ILE A 186 -15.95 17.74 -10.53
C ILE A 186 -14.95 18.78 -9.99
N ALA A 187 -15.44 19.71 -9.15
CA ALA A 187 -14.57 20.68 -8.51
C ALA A 187 -13.49 20.00 -7.66
N PRO A 188 -12.26 20.52 -7.61
CA PRO A 188 -11.14 19.86 -6.89
C PRO A 188 -11.43 19.51 -5.43
N GLU A 189 -12.15 20.40 -4.71
CA GLU A 189 -12.51 20.18 -3.31
C GLU A 189 -13.56 19.07 -3.14
N ASP A 190 -14.49 18.96 -4.07
CA ASP A 190 -15.53 17.92 -4.06
C ASP A 190 -14.98 16.58 -4.54
N ALA A 191 -14.00 16.57 -5.46
CA ALA A 191 -13.27 15.37 -5.85
C ALA A 191 -12.54 14.75 -4.65
N VAL A 192 -11.86 15.56 -3.81
CA VAL A 192 -11.23 15.09 -2.57
C VAL A 192 -12.26 14.48 -1.63
N LYS A 193 -13.40 15.17 -1.38
CA LYS A 193 -14.47 14.64 -0.51
C LYS A 193 -15.05 13.32 -1.04
N THR A 194 -15.22 13.22 -2.35
CA THR A 194 -15.72 11.99 -3.01
C THR A 194 -14.79 10.82 -2.73
N ILE A 195 -13.48 11.02 -2.85
CA ILE A 195 -12.48 9.99 -2.56
C ILE A 195 -12.48 9.63 -1.07
N GLU A 196 -12.48 10.64 -0.18
CA GLU A 196 -12.53 10.39 1.27
C GLU A 196 -13.77 9.60 1.69
N ASN A 197 -14.92 9.90 1.10
CA ASN A 197 -16.17 9.19 1.38
C ASN A 197 -16.15 7.76 0.83
N SER A 198 -15.61 7.55 -0.38
CA SER A 198 -15.50 6.21 -0.95
C SER A 198 -14.58 5.31 -0.11
N GLN A 199 -13.47 5.84 0.38
CA GLN A 199 -12.58 5.09 1.29
C GLN A 199 -13.23 4.78 2.64
N ASN A 200 -14.01 5.73 3.20
CA ASN A 200 -14.75 5.48 4.44
C ASN A 200 -15.81 4.37 4.25
N ASN A 201 -16.50 4.35 3.11
CA ASN A 201 -17.49 3.31 2.81
C ASN A 201 -16.84 1.94 2.60
N LEU A 202 -15.67 1.86 1.95
CA LEU A 202 -14.93 0.61 1.82
C LEU A 202 -14.49 0.04 3.17
N VAL A 203 -14.11 0.90 4.11
CA VAL A 203 -13.80 0.49 5.50
C VAL A 203 -15.04 -0.01 6.21
N LEU A 204 -16.20 0.63 5.98
CA LEU A 204 -17.48 0.22 6.58
C LEU A 204 -18.05 -1.06 5.97
N GLU A 205 -17.82 -1.32 4.68
CA GLU A 205 -18.25 -2.55 3.99
C GLU A 205 -17.31 -3.73 4.27
N ALA A 206 -16.05 -3.46 4.59
CA ALA A 206 -15.06 -4.47 4.98
C ALA A 206 -15.11 -4.81 6.47
N SER A 207 -15.85 -4.04 7.26
CA SER A 207 -16.07 -4.22 8.70
C SER A 207 -17.42 -4.90 8.99
#